data_13b84fe063763d986995f56f558765b9
#
_entry.id   13b84fe063763d986995f56f558765b9
#
_cell.length_a   1.000
_cell.length_b   1.000
_cell.length_c   1.000
_cell.angle_alpha   90.00
_cell.angle_beta   90.00
_cell.angle_gamma   90.00
#
_symmetry.space_group_name_H-M   'P 1'
#
loop_
_entity.id
_entity.type
_entity.pdbx_description
1 polymer ?
#
loop_
_entity_poly.entity_id
_entity_poly.type
_entity_poly.pdbx_seq_one_letter_code
_entity_poly.pdbx_strand_id
1 'polypeptide(L)'
;MKNIFKMALASFAFALVACGDSTSSGGEEDASIPCEDAAHVNCPALEVPGTILDSRDCKRYKVATFGSQTWMTQNLNYFSCSIKNESWCYGGDEANCAQYGRLYTWTAVMGVDKSFQKKYANLSGPQDGLCPAGFHVPSDAEWQALYDYLYINGKEDEFAVEFSGEKSFSGYSELGRKAYFWAADEDHSEYGSPRNAIIWTYLDAFGFSGGSVLKDSGLSLRCVQD
;
A
#
# COMPACT_ATOMS: atom_id res chain seq x y z
N MET A 1 48.75 28.27 28.16
CA MET A 1 47.46 28.83 28.65
C MET A 1 46.35 27.85 28.17
N LYS A 2 45.74 27.17 29.11
CA LYS A 2 44.76 26.09 28.88
C LYS A 2 43.35 26.70 28.87
N ASN A 3 42.63 26.61 27.77
CA ASN A 3 41.19 26.92 27.73
C ASN A 3 40.42 25.60 27.79
N ILE A 4 39.72 25.43 28.91
CA ILE A 4 38.83 24.31 29.22
C ILE A 4 37.45 24.66 28.65
N PHE A 5 36.98 23.93 27.64
CA PHE A 5 35.59 23.97 27.17
C PHE A 5 34.74 23.09 28.09
N LYS A 6 33.79 23.70 28.82
CA LYS A 6 32.78 23.00 29.59
C LYS A 6 31.67 22.51 28.62
N MET A 7 31.58 21.21 28.45
CA MET A 7 30.39 20.56 27.86
C MET A 7 29.31 20.44 28.93
N ALA A 8 28.14 21.01 28.66
CA ALA A 8 26.94 20.78 29.46
C ALA A 8 26.28 19.47 29.00
N LEU A 9 26.22 18.48 29.88
CA LEU A 9 25.42 17.27 29.67
C LEU A 9 23.95 17.62 29.96
N ALA A 10 23.11 17.51 28.96
CA ALA A 10 21.66 17.48 29.11
C ALA A 10 21.25 16.01 29.38
N SER A 11 20.81 15.76 30.62
CA SER A 11 20.27 14.45 31.02
C SER A 11 18.86 14.30 30.48
N PHE A 12 18.68 13.41 29.48
CA PHE A 12 17.35 12.92 29.09
C PHE A 12 16.99 11.74 30.01
N ALA A 13 15.96 11.92 30.81
CA ALA A 13 15.38 10.85 31.59
C ALA A 13 14.52 9.97 30.70
N PHE A 14 14.97 8.74 30.42
CA PHE A 14 14.15 7.70 29.85
C PHE A 14 13.29 7.08 30.94
N ALA A 15 11.98 7.21 30.81
CA ALA A 15 11.03 6.46 31.61
C ALA A 15 10.98 5.03 31.07
N LEU A 16 11.57 4.08 31.76
CA LEU A 16 11.39 2.64 31.51
C LEU A 16 10.02 2.23 32.04
N VAL A 17 9.10 1.95 31.14
CA VAL A 17 7.89 1.17 31.44
C VAL A 17 8.28 -0.30 31.42
N ALA A 18 8.31 -0.92 32.59
CA ALA A 18 8.54 -2.33 32.78
C ALA A 18 7.28 -3.11 32.30
N CYS A 19 7.36 -3.89 31.22
CA CYS A 19 6.40 -4.95 30.93
C CYS A 19 6.68 -6.13 31.84
N GLY A 20 5.72 -6.44 32.72
CA GLY A 20 5.75 -7.66 33.54
C GLY A 20 5.36 -8.88 32.71
N ASP A 21 6.17 -9.95 32.79
CA ASP A 21 5.84 -11.29 32.36
C ASP A 21 4.63 -11.81 33.13
N SER A 22 3.62 -12.28 32.41
CA SER A 22 2.60 -13.15 32.97
C SER A 22 2.18 -14.19 31.92
N THR A 23 2.70 -15.39 32.08
CA THR A 23 2.18 -16.61 31.47
C THR A 23 0.80 -16.92 32.03
N SER A 24 -0.24 -16.96 31.21
CA SER A 24 -1.46 -17.71 31.50
C SER A 24 -2.24 -17.99 30.22
N SER A 25 -2.43 -19.26 29.97
CA SER A 25 -3.32 -19.87 28.98
C SER A 25 -4.78 -19.57 29.33
N GLY A 26 -5.54 -19.03 28.37
CA GLY A 26 -6.99 -18.87 28.50
C GLY A 26 -7.43 -17.95 27.36
N GLY A 27 -8.18 -18.51 26.39
CA GLY A 27 -8.80 -17.70 25.34
C GLY A 27 -9.85 -16.78 25.94
N GLU A 28 -9.55 -15.52 26.00
CA GLU A 28 -10.53 -14.44 26.16
C GLU A 28 -10.39 -13.59 24.91
N GLU A 29 -11.49 -13.38 24.23
CA GLU A 29 -11.59 -12.39 23.15
C GLU A 29 -11.14 -11.04 23.73
N ASP A 30 -9.97 -10.56 23.31
CA ASP A 30 -9.43 -9.26 23.66
C ASP A 30 -10.50 -8.23 23.26
N ALA A 31 -11.10 -7.60 24.26
CA ALA A 31 -12.01 -6.48 24.09
C ALA A 31 -11.20 -5.36 23.41
N SER A 32 -11.23 -5.38 22.07
CA SER A 32 -10.45 -4.55 21.18
C SER A 32 -10.55 -3.09 21.63
N ILE A 33 -9.40 -2.47 21.90
CA ILE A 33 -9.28 -1.02 21.97
C ILE A 33 -10.03 -0.48 20.75
N PRO A 34 -11.03 0.44 20.94
CA PRO A 34 -11.74 1.00 19.79
C PRO A 34 -10.72 1.57 18.81
N CYS A 35 -10.79 1.12 17.57
CA CYS A 35 -9.99 1.73 16.54
C CYS A 35 -10.57 3.13 16.30
N GLU A 36 -9.79 4.16 16.57
CA GLU A 36 -10.17 5.53 16.30
C GLU A 36 -9.41 6.00 15.06
N ASP A 37 -10.15 6.49 14.06
CA ASP A 37 -9.53 7.20 12.93
C ASP A 37 -8.89 8.47 13.47
N ALA A 38 -7.68 8.78 12.98
CA ALA A 38 -7.00 10.02 13.33
C ALA A 38 -7.96 11.19 13.04
N ALA A 39 -8.26 11.98 14.09
CA ALA A 39 -9.08 13.19 13.93
C ALA A 39 -8.46 14.03 12.80
N HIS A 40 -9.31 14.69 11.99
CA HIS A 40 -8.91 15.50 10.83
C HIS A 40 -7.56 16.18 11.03
N VAL A 41 -6.53 15.58 10.43
CA VAL A 41 -5.15 16.05 10.57
C VAL A 41 -4.99 17.26 9.65
N ASN A 42 -4.65 18.42 10.23
CA ASN A 42 -4.31 19.58 9.41
C ASN A 42 -2.90 19.40 8.87
N CYS A 43 -2.81 18.84 7.67
CA CYS A 43 -1.53 18.54 7.05
C CYS A 43 -0.76 19.83 6.69
N PRO A 44 0.58 19.87 6.92
CA PRO A 44 1.39 21.01 6.50
C PRO A 44 1.27 21.20 4.98
N ALA A 45 0.92 22.42 4.56
CA ALA A 45 0.75 22.79 3.15
C ALA A 45 2.07 22.93 2.38
N LEU A 46 3.16 22.31 2.84
CA LEU A 46 4.45 22.37 2.17
C LEU A 46 4.43 21.54 0.88
N GLU A 47 4.57 22.18 -0.27
CA GLU A 47 4.76 21.47 -1.52
C GLU A 47 6.17 20.88 -1.58
N VAL A 48 6.25 19.57 -1.85
CA VAL A 48 7.52 18.86 -2.06
C VAL A 48 7.50 18.34 -3.51
N PRO A 49 8.36 18.88 -4.39
CA PRO A 49 8.41 18.47 -5.79
C PRO A 49 8.55 16.95 -5.94
N GLY A 50 7.85 16.37 -6.92
CA GLY A 50 7.86 14.93 -7.17
C GLY A 50 7.14 14.09 -6.11
N THR A 51 6.27 14.71 -5.32
CA THR A 51 5.42 14.01 -4.34
C THR A 51 4.00 14.52 -4.36
N ILE A 52 3.07 13.66 -3.96
CA ILE A 52 1.70 14.03 -3.59
C ILE A 52 1.53 13.90 -2.07
N LEU A 53 0.62 14.70 -1.52
CA LEU A 53 0.22 14.64 -0.12
C LEU A 53 -1.13 13.94 -0.01
N ASP A 54 -1.20 12.84 0.74
CA ASP A 54 -2.47 12.30 1.17
C ASP A 54 -2.97 13.11 2.38
N SER A 55 -4.01 13.90 2.15
CA SER A 55 -4.57 14.77 3.18
C SER A 55 -5.28 14.03 4.31
N ARG A 56 -5.52 12.73 4.16
CA ARG A 56 -6.20 11.88 5.14
C ARG A 56 -5.31 11.51 6.32
N ASP A 57 -4.00 11.33 6.07
CA ASP A 57 -3.02 10.92 7.10
C ASP A 57 -1.68 11.69 7.02
N CYS A 58 -1.62 12.72 6.17
CA CYS A 58 -0.44 13.54 5.91
C CYS A 58 0.78 12.79 5.37
N LYS A 59 0.62 11.57 4.91
CA LYS A 59 1.70 10.85 4.24
C LYS A 59 1.95 11.45 2.85
N ARG A 60 3.20 11.41 2.44
CA ARG A 60 3.62 11.81 1.10
C ARG A 60 4.10 10.61 0.32
N TYR A 61 3.66 10.54 -0.92
CA TYR A 61 4.05 9.50 -1.85
C TYR A 61 4.81 10.11 -3.02
N LYS A 62 5.90 9.49 -3.41
CA LYS A 62 6.65 9.88 -4.61
C LYS A 62 5.82 9.61 -5.85
N VAL A 63 5.94 10.50 -6.83
CA VAL A 63 5.31 10.35 -8.15
C VAL A 63 6.33 10.61 -9.25
N ALA A 64 6.12 9.96 -10.40
CA ALA A 64 6.89 10.20 -11.61
C ALA A 64 5.98 10.07 -12.84
N THR A 65 6.37 10.75 -13.93
CA THR A 65 5.63 10.71 -15.20
C THR A 65 6.29 9.73 -16.16
N PHE A 66 5.50 8.78 -16.65
CA PHE A 66 5.89 7.79 -17.63
C PHE A 66 5.00 7.93 -18.87
N GLY A 67 5.58 8.42 -19.96
CA GLY A 67 4.79 8.78 -21.14
C GLY A 67 3.81 9.92 -20.87
N SER A 68 2.52 9.64 -20.96
CA SER A 68 1.44 10.60 -20.68
C SER A 68 0.83 10.43 -19.29
N GLN A 69 1.29 9.46 -18.49
CA GLN A 69 0.69 9.11 -17.21
C GLN A 69 1.62 9.48 -16.04
N THR A 70 1.08 10.05 -14.99
CA THR A 70 1.79 10.27 -13.72
C THR A 70 1.35 9.22 -12.70
N TRP A 71 2.30 8.47 -12.19
CA TRP A 71 2.10 7.34 -11.29
C TRP A 71 2.73 7.56 -9.93
N MET A 72 2.12 7.00 -8.90
CA MET A 72 2.82 6.77 -7.65
C MET A 72 3.96 5.78 -7.87
N THR A 73 5.15 6.11 -7.39
CA THR A 73 6.33 5.21 -7.39
C THR A 73 6.59 4.59 -6.03
N GLN A 74 5.65 4.76 -5.10
CA GLN A 74 5.60 4.10 -3.79
C GLN A 74 4.23 3.45 -3.60
N ASN A 75 4.20 2.32 -2.89
CA ASN A 75 2.96 1.65 -2.56
C ASN A 75 2.17 2.45 -1.53
N LEU A 76 0.86 2.50 -1.68
CA LEU A 76 -0.03 3.15 -0.72
C LEU A 76 0.14 2.51 0.68
N ASN A 77 0.18 3.34 1.71
CA ASN A 77 0.25 2.92 3.11
C ASN A 77 -0.79 3.66 3.96
N TYR A 78 -1.99 3.88 3.41
CA TYR A 78 -3.11 4.48 4.13
C TYR A 78 -3.82 3.45 4.99
N PHE A 79 -4.21 3.84 6.19
CA PHE A 79 -5.02 3.02 7.10
C PHE A 79 -6.16 3.86 7.69
N SER A 80 -7.33 3.26 7.77
CA SER A 80 -8.46 3.76 8.56
C SER A 80 -9.18 2.61 9.25
N CYS A 81 -9.96 2.92 10.26
CA CYS A 81 -10.73 1.92 11.00
C CYS A 81 -11.79 1.22 10.15
N SER A 82 -12.29 1.88 9.12
CA SER A 82 -13.26 1.30 8.18
C SER A 82 -12.69 0.11 7.39
N ILE A 83 -11.38 0.08 7.17
CA ILE A 83 -10.69 -0.98 6.43
C ILE A 83 -9.77 -1.86 7.30
N LYS A 84 -9.90 -1.80 8.64
CA LYS A 84 -9.02 -2.53 9.57
C LYS A 84 -8.95 -4.04 9.33
N ASN A 85 -10.01 -4.64 8.80
CA ASN A 85 -10.10 -6.07 8.50
C ASN A 85 -9.89 -6.39 7.02
N GLU A 86 -9.49 -5.40 6.21
CA GLU A 86 -9.31 -5.47 4.77
C GLU A 86 -7.96 -4.86 4.34
N SER A 87 -7.09 -4.56 5.32
CA SER A 87 -5.72 -4.09 5.06
C SER A 87 -4.74 -4.67 6.08
N TRP A 88 -3.54 -4.99 5.62
CA TRP A 88 -2.51 -5.64 6.45
C TRP A 88 -1.12 -5.13 6.13
N CYS A 89 -0.27 -5.11 7.15
CA CYS A 89 1.17 -5.13 6.93
C CYS A 89 1.61 -6.57 6.63
N TYR A 90 2.56 -6.77 5.73
CA TYR A 90 3.07 -8.12 5.45
C TYR A 90 3.55 -8.78 6.74
N GLY A 91 3.08 -10.01 6.99
CA GLY A 91 3.42 -10.76 8.20
C GLY A 91 2.86 -10.18 9.50
N GLY A 92 2.00 -9.16 9.45
CA GLY A 92 1.50 -8.45 10.64
C GLY A 92 2.50 -7.49 11.26
N ASP A 93 3.63 -7.20 10.61
CA ASP A 93 4.69 -6.33 11.11
C ASP A 93 4.57 -4.91 10.51
N GLU A 94 4.37 -3.90 11.35
CA GLU A 94 4.27 -2.49 10.93
C GLU A 94 5.57 -1.97 10.27
N ALA A 95 6.73 -2.55 10.56
CA ALA A 95 7.97 -2.24 9.87
C ALA A 95 7.87 -2.57 8.36
N ASN A 96 7.15 -3.64 8.01
CA ASN A 96 6.89 -3.99 6.61
C ASN A 96 5.94 -3.00 5.94
N CYS A 97 4.97 -2.43 6.66
CA CYS A 97 4.15 -1.34 6.12
C CYS A 97 4.98 -0.07 5.84
N ALA A 98 5.92 0.26 6.72
CA ALA A 98 6.79 1.42 6.52
C ALA A 98 7.71 1.25 5.29
N GLN A 99 8.13 0.02 4.99
CA GLN A 99 9.05 -0.29 3.88
C GLN A 99 8.33 -0.58 2.57
N TYR A 100 7.24 -1.37 2.60
CA TYR A 100 6.60 -1.94 1.41
C TYR A 100 5.18 -1.41 1.16
N GLY A 101 4.65 -0.54 2.00
CA GLY A 101 3.24 -0.16 1.98
C GLY A 101 2.34 -1.25 2.56
N ARG A 102 1.03 -1.04 2.47
CA ARG A 102 0.02 -2.00 2.93
C ARG A 102 -0.49 -2.89 1.80
N LEU A 103 -0.96 -4.06 2.20
CA LEU A 103 -1.71 -4.97 1.36
C LEU A 103 -3.21 -4.76 1.66
N TYR A 104 -4.04 -4.66 0.63
CA TYR A 104 -5.47 -4.36 0.73
C TYR A 104 -6.30 -5.39 0.00
N THR A 105 -7.53 -5.64 0.44
CA THR A 105 -8.52 -6.34 -0.40
C THR A 105 -8.95 -5.43 -1.56
N TRP A 106 -9.43 -6.03 -2.64
CA TRP A 106 -9.98 -5.28 -3.78
C TRP A 106 -11.19 -4.41 -3.37
N THR A 107 -12.07 -4.93 -2.51
CA THR A 107 -13.23 -4.18 -2.02
C THR A 107 -12.83 -2.94 -1.24
N ALA A 108 -11.79 -3.01 -0.41
CA ALA A 108 -11.24 -1.84 0.27
C ALA A 108 -10.64 -0.84 -0.72
N VAL A 109 -9.88 -1.34 -1.71
CA VAL A 109 -9.27 -0.49 -2.76
C VAL A 109 -10.34 0.25 -3.55
N MET A 110 -11.40 -0.42 -3.95
CA MET A 110 -12.49 0.16 -4.75
C MET A 110 -13.51 0.96 -3.92
N GLY A 111 -13.41 0.94 -2.59
CA GLY A 111 -14.35 1.62 -1.71
C GLY A 111 -15.77 1.05 -1.76
N VAL A 112 -15.92 -0.24 -2.09
CA VAL A 112 -17.23 -0.91 -2.19
C VAL A 112 -17.46 -1.85 -1.00
N ASP A 113 -18.75 -2.16 -0.76
CA ASP A 113 -19.15 -3.04 0.33
C ASP A 113 -18.52 -4.44 0.23
N LYS A 114 -18.10 -4.98 1.34
CA LYS A 114 -17.46 -6.31 1.47
C LYS A 114 -18.27 -7.45 0.85
N SER A 115 -19.60 -7.30 0.73
CA SER A 115 -20.44 -8.31 0.06
C SER A 115 -20.07 -8.52 -1.41
N PHE A 116 -19.35 -7.56 -2.03
CA PHE A 116 -18.84 -7.67 -3.38
C PHE A 116 -17.59 -8.56 -3.52
N GLN A 117 -17.03 -9.06 -2.44
CA GLN A 117 -15.92 -10.05 -2.51
C GLN A 117 -16.30 -11.34 -3.24
N LYS A 118 -17.59 -11.68 -3.28
CA LYS A 118 -18.10 -12.94 -3.89
C LYS A 118 -19.11 -12.69 -5.02
N LYS A 119 -19.16 -11.52 -5.58
CA LYS A 119 -20.05 -11.16 -6.68
C LYS A 119 -19.46 -10.03 -7.52
N TYR A 120 -19.94 -9.93 -8.74
CA TYR A 120 -19.56 -8.88 -9.67
C TYR A 120 -20.06 -7.51 -9.17
N ALA A 121 -19.19 -6.51 -9.11
CA ALA A 121 -19.53 -5.16 -8.69
C ALA A 121 -20.03 -4.29 -9.86
N ASN A 122 -19.60 -4.64 -11.09
CA ASN A 122 -20.00 -3.98 -12.32
C ASN A 122 -19.75 -2.46 -12.28
N LEU A 123 -18.58 -2.06 -11.80
CA LEU A 123 -18.16 -0.67 -11.77
C LEU A 123 -17.85 -0.19 -13.19
N SER A 124 -18.05 1.09 -13.44
CA SER A 124 -17.80 1.72 -14.75
C SER A 124 -17.05 3.03 -14.60
N GLY A 125 -16.12 3.29 -15.53
CA GLY A 125 -15.26 4.48 -15.52
C GLY A 125 -14.17 4.44 -14.44
N PRO A 126 -13.33 5.47 -14.37
CA PRO A 126 -12.30 5.60 -13.34
C PRO A 126 -12.89 5.54 -11.93
N GLN A 127 -12.17 4.91 -11.03
CA GLN A 127 -12.59 4.74 -9.62
C GLN A 127 -11.51 5.34 -8.72
N ASP A 128 -11.83 6.42 -8.02
CA ASP A 128 -10.90 7.04 -7.06
C ASP A 128 -10.56 6.04 -5.94
N GLY A 129 -11.55 5.30 -5.46
CA GLY A 129 -11.40 4.26 -4.45
C GLY A 129 -10.58 4.71 -3.26
N LEU A 130 -9.53 3.95 -2.94
CA LEU A 130 -8.63 4.24 -1.81
C LEU A 130 -7.48 5.20 -2.20
N CYS A 131 -7.42 5.67 -3.43
CA CYS A 131 -6.36 6.57 -3.89
C CYS A 131 -6.43 7.96 -3.24
N PRO A 132 -5.31 8.67 -3.09
CA PRO A 132 -5.30 10.07 -2.71
C PRO A 132 -6.06 10.94 -3.72
N ALA A 133 -6.57 12.10 -3.29
CA ALA A 133 -7.32 13.02 -4.15
C ALA A 133 -6.54 13.39 -5.43
N GLY A 134 -7.22 13.37 -6.59
CA GLY A 134 -6.64 13.60 -7.92
C GLY A 134 -5.92 12.39 -8.52
N PHE A 135 -6.16 11.20 -7.92
CA PHE A 135 -5.63 9.92 -8.40
C PHE A 135 -6.74 8.87 -8.35
N HIS A 136 -6.65 7.89 -9.23
CA HIS A 136 -7.58 6.77 -9.29
C HIS A 136 -6.86 5.42 -9.26
N VAL A 137 -7.62 4.35 -9.02
CA VAL A 137 -7.14 2.95 -9.09
C VAL A 137 -6.87 2.60 -10.55
N PRO A 138 -5.66 2.18 -10.91
CA PRO A 138 -5.33 1.94 -12.32
C PRO A 138 -6.17 0.82 -12.93
N SER A 139 -6.54 0.99 -14.19
CA SER A 139 -7.10 -0.07 -15.01
C SER A 139 -6.02 -1.05 -15.48
N ASP A 140 -6.44 -2.23 -15.94
CA ASP A 140 -5.56 -3.21 -16.59
C ASP A 140 -4.87 -2.61 -17.83
N ALA A 141 -5.58 -1.77 -18.58
CA ALA A 141 -5.02 -1.07 -19.75
C ALA A 141 -3.95 -0.04 -19.37
N GLU A 142 -4.10 0.66 -18.26
CA GLU A 142 -3.10 1.62 -17.77
C GLU A 142 -1.85 0.91 -17.26
N TRP A 143 -1.99 -0.22 -16.57
CA TRP A 143 -0.88 -1.07 -16.19
C TRP A 143 -0.10 -1.57 -17.42
N GLN A 144 -0.80 -2.00 -18.47
CA GLN A 144 -0.16 -2.44 -19.70
C GLN A 144 0.59 -1.28 -20.39
N ALA A 145 -0.03 -0.10 -20.47
CA ALA A 145 0.60 1.07 -21.08
C ALA A 145 1.86 1.53 -20.30
N LEU A 146 1.81 1.48 -18.96
CA LEU A 146 2.97 1.74 -18.12
C LEU A 146 4.10 0.74 -18.41
N TYR A 147 3.78 -0.56 -18.41
CA TYR A 147 4.77 -1.60 -18.66
C TYR A 147 5.44 -1.42 -20.04
N ASP A 148 4.63 -1.22 -21.08
CA ASP A 148 5.15 -1.02 -22.45
C ASP A 148 6.09 0.18 -22.50
N TYR A 149 5.74 1.29 -21.85
CA TYR A 149 6.59 2.47 -21.79
C TYR A 149 7.91 2.19 -21.06
N LEU A 150 7.86 1.55 -19.89
CA LEU A 150 9.05 1.24 -19.09
C LEU A 150 9.98 0.32 -19.90
N TYR A 151 9.46 -0.77 -20.44
CA TYR A 151 10.22 -1.77 -21.19
C TYR A 151 10.88 -1.19 -22.46
N ILE A 152 10.11 -0.43 -23.26
CA ILE A 152 10.62 0.18 -24.51
C ILE A 152 11.72 1.21 -24.23
N ASN A 153 11.66 1.93 -23.12
CA ASN A 153 12.56 3.01 -22.79
C ASN A 153 13.67 2.62 -21.80
N GLY A 154 13.70 1.37 -21.31
CA GLY A 154 14.67 0.89 -20.31
C GLY A 154 14.58 1.68 -19.00
N LYS A 155 13.35 1.91 -18.51
CA LYS A 155 13.06 2.77 -17.34
C LYS A 155 12.43 2.01 -16.18
N GLU A 156 12.57 0.70 -16.15
CA GLU A 156 11.98 -0.17 -15.13
C GLU A 156 12.41 0.24 -13.71
N ASP A 157 13.69 0.62 -13.55
CA ASP A 157 14.23 1.06 -12.27
C ASP A 157 13.60 2.38 -11.78
N GLU A 158 13.16 3.26 -12.70
CA GLU A 158 12.53 4.54 -12.34
C GLU A 158 11.16 4.34 -11.69
N PHE A 159 10.46 3.23 -11.98
CA PHE A 159 9.20 2.90 -11.34
C PHE A 159 9.39 2.44 -9.88
N ALA A 160 10.62 2.07 -9.50
CA ALA A 160 11.03 1.74 -8.13
C ALA A 160 10.09 0.70 -7.47
N VAL A 161 9.97 -0.49 -8.06
CA VAL A 161 9.08 -1.54 -7.56
C VAL A 161 9.55 -2.03 -6.19
N GLU A 162 8.63 -2.01 -5.23
CA GLU A 162 8.81 -2.60 -3.91
C GLU A 162 8.16 -3.99 -3.93
N PHE A 163 8.95 -5.04 -3.83
CA PHE A 163 8.49 -6.44 -3.90
C PHE A 163 7.81 -6.84 -2.59
N SER A 164 6.61 -6.32 -2.38
CA SER A 164 5.79 -6.44 -1.18
C SER A 164 5.17 -7.83 -0.96
N GLY A 165 5.28 -8.74 -1.95
CA GLY A 165 4.57 -10.00 -1.89
C GLY A 165 3.06 -9.84 -1.95
N GLU A 166 2.36 -10.83 -1.40
CA GLU A 166 0.91 -10.86 -1.31
C GLU A 166 0.43 -11.50 0.00
N LYS A 167 -0.85 -11.34 0.31
CA LYS A 167 -1.58 -12.11 1.32
C LYS A 167 -2.71 -12.88 0.64
N SER A 168 -2.70 -14.19 0.78
CA SER A 168 -3.79 -15.08 0.31
C SER A 168 -4.49 -15.76 1.49
N PHE A 169 -5.43 -16.64 1.22
CA PHE A 169 -6.05 -17.51 2.24
C PHE A 169 -5.02 -18.42 2.93
N SER A 170 -3.92 -18.78 2.26
CA SER A 170 -2.83 -19.60 2.80
C SER A 170 -1.80 -18.82 3.60
N GLY A 171 -1.95 -17.49 3.70
CA GLY A 171 -1.03 -16.61 4.42
C GLY A 171 -0.26 -15.67 3.50
N TYR A 172 0.88 -15.19 3.97
CA TYR A 172 1.74 -14.26 3.24
C TYR A 172 2.80 -15.02 2.43
N SER A 173 3.11 -14.51 1.24
CA SER A 173 4.10 -15.12 0.33
C SER A 173 4.78 -14.10 -0.57
N GLU A 174 5.89 -14.49 -1.21
CA GLU A 174 6.62 -13.79 -2.26
C GLU A 174 7.27 -12.44 -1.86
N LEU A 175 7.41 -12.12 -0.57
CA LEU A 175 8.13 -10.92 -0.13
C LEU A 175 9.56 -10.91 -0.68
N GLY A 176 9.98 -9.77 -1.21
CA GLY A 176 11.31 -9.58 -1.81
C GLY A 176 11.49 -10.24 -3.18
N ARG A 177 10.45 -10.87 -3.75
CA ARG A 177 10.53 -11.60 -5.03
C ARG A 177 9.52 -11.10 -6.07
N LYS A 178 8.30 -10.79 -5.64
CA LYS A 178 7.23 -10.30 -6.51
C LYS A 178 6.47 -9.17 -5.85
N ALA A 179 5.90 -8.32 -6.68
CA ALA A 179 4.92 -7.34 -6.29
C ALA A 179 3.62 -7.62 -7.05
N TYR A 180 2.51 -7.58 -6.33
CA TYR A 180 1.17 -7.76 -6.87
C TYR A 180 0.39 -6.48 -6.62
N PHE A 181 -0.21 -5.94 -7.68
CA PHE A 181 -0.94 -4.68 -7.62
C PHE A 181 -2.37 -4.88 -8.11
N TRP A 182 -3.30 -4.25 -7.44
CA TRP A 182 -4.69 -4.21 -7.89
C TRP A 182 -4.85 -3.40 -9.17
N ALA A 183 -5.74 -3.88 -10.04
CA ALA A 183 -6.37 -3.09 -11.09
C ALA A 183 -7.86 -2.89 -10.77
N ALA A 184 -8.46 -1.84 -11.35
CA ALA A 184 -9.87 -1.54 -11.14
C ALA A 184 -10.79 -2.54 -11.83
N ASP A 185 -10.31 -3.16 -12.92
CA ASP A 185 -11.11 -4.05 -13.75
C ASP A 185 -11.46 -5.36 -13.06
N GLU A 186 -12.66 -5.84 -13.33
CA GLU A 186 -13.11 -7.19 -13.02
C GLU A 186 -13.14 -8.02 -14.32
N ASP A 187 -12.77 -9.29 -14.24
CA ASP A 187 -12.99 -10.19 -15.36
C ASP A 187 -14.49 -10.56 -15.49
N HIS A 188 -14.87 -11.15 -16.61
CA HIS A 188 -16.25 -11.56 -16.87
C HIS A 188 -16.59 -12.95 -16.30
N SER A 189 -15.83 -13.42 -15.29
CA SER A 189 -16.15 -14.66 -14.57
C SER A 189 -17.42 -14.50 -13.72
N GLU A 190 -18.03 -15.61 -13.35
CA GLU A 190 -19.26 -15.64 -12.52
C GLU A 190 -19.10 -14.82 -11.21
N TYR A 191 -17.87 -14.73 -10.69
CA TYR A 191 -17.57 -14.05 -9.43
C TYR A 191 -16.93 -12.67 -9.61
N GLY A 192 -16.68 -12.25 -10.85
CA GLY A 192 -16.03 -10.98 -11.15
C GLY A 192 -14.65 -10.89 -10.47
N SER A 193 -13.77 -11.84 -10.76
CA SER A 193 -12.41 -11.77 -10.21
C SER A 193 -11.70 -10.51 -10.71
N PRO A 194 -11.10 -9.71 -9.82
CA PRO A 194 -10.41 -8.49 -10.24
C PRO A 194 -9.13 -8.83 -10.99
N ARG A 195 -8.79 -7.95 -11.91
CA ARG A 195 -7.50 -7.98 -12.60
C ARG A 195 -6.41 -7.49 -11.65
N ASN A 196 -5.22 -7.99 -11.84
CA ASN A 196 -4.04 -7.55 -11.12
C ASN A 196 -2.82 -7.53 -12.02
N ALA A 197 -1.90 -6.60 -11.76
CA ALA A 197 -0.57 -6.58 -12.35
C ALA A 197 0.41 -7.31 -11.42
N ILE A 198 1.22 -8.18 -11.98
CA ILE A 198 2.28 -8.91 -11.28
C ILE A 198 3.62 -8.47 -11.86
N ILE A 199 4.48 -7.92 -11.03
CA ILE A 199 5.83 -7.52 -11.40
C ILE A 199 6.83 -8.37 -10.62
N TRP A 200 7.82 -8.90 -11.32
CA TRP A 200 8.89 -9.69 -10.69
C TRP A 200 10.24 -9.41 -11.36
N THR A 201 11.32 -9.78 -10.66
CA THR A 201 12.65 -9.86 -11.27
C THR A 201 13.13 -11.30 -11.23
N TYR A 202 13.74 -11.73 -12.33
CA TYR A 202 14.42 -13.02 -12.43
C TYR A 202 15.73 -12.84 -13.18
N LEU A 203 16.85 -13.16 -12.52
CA LEU A 203 18.20 -12.98 -13.09
C LEU A 203 18.39 -11.57 -13.68
N ASP A 204 18.00 -10.54 -12.92
CA ASP A 204 18.07 -9.12 -13.30
C ASP A 204 17.14 -8.74 -14.49
N ALA A 205 16.26 -9.61 -14.93
CA ALA A 205 15.23 -9.30 -15.92
C ALA A 205 13.94 -8.86 -15.23
N PHE A 206 13.42 -7.71 -15.63
CA PHE A 206 12.12 -7.19 -15.22
C PHE A 206 11.02 -7.94 -15.96
N GLY A 207 10.07 -8.51 -15.23
CA GLY A 207 8.96 -9.25 -15.80
C GLY A 207 7.62 -8.66 -15.38
N PHE A 208 6.64 -8.71 -16.29
CA PHE A 208 5.28 -8.28 -16.07
C PHE A 208 4.28 -9.31 -16.61
N SER A 209 3.19 -9.50 -15.90
CA SER A 209 2.00 -10.21 -16.41
C SER A 209 0.73 -9.67 -15.75
N GLY A 210 -0.36 -9.72 -16.48
CA GLY A 210 -1.69 -9.61 -15.90
C GLY A 210 -2.15 -10.94 -15.33
N GLY A 211 -3.06 -10.91 -14.39
CA GLY A 211 -3.69 -12.07 -13.78
C GLY A 211 -5.07 -11.75 -13.24
N SER A 212 -5.68 -12.75 -12.62
CA SER A 212 -6.90 -12.58 -11.84
C SER A 212 -6.74 -13.31 -10.51
N VAL A 213 -7.27 -12.72 -9.43
CA VAL A 213 -7.11 -13.23 -8.08
C VAL A 213 -8.39 -12.99 -7.28
N LEU A 214 -8.54 -13.64 -6.14
CA LEU A 214 -9.72 -13.45 -5.30
C LEU A 214 -9.74 -12.04 -4.68
N LYS A 215 -10.92 -11.42 -4.62
CA LYS A 215 -11.12 -10.06 -4.09
C LYS A 215 -10.76 -9.90 -2.61
N ASP A 216 -10.73 -10.98 -1.85
CA ASP A 216 -10.32 -11.02 -0.45
C ASP A 216 -8.82 -11.26 -0.24
N SER A 217 -8.05 -11.41 -1.33
CA SER A 217 -6.59 -11.40 -1.26
C SER A 217 -6.09 -10.00 -0.90
N GLY A 218 -4.90 -9.93 -0.30
CA GLY A 218 -4.23 -8.67 0.03
C GLY A 218 -3.12 -8.39 -0.97
N LEU A 219 -3.30 -7.38 -1.81
CA LEU A 219 -2.28 -6.90 -2.76
C LEU A 219 -1.98 -5.42 -2.52
N SER A 220 -0.87 -4.95 -3.06
CA SER A 220 -0.49 -3.54 -3.00
C SER A 220 -1.36 -2.67 -3.91
N LEU A 221 -1.34 -1.37 -3.64
CA LEU A 221 -1.96 -0.36 -4.49
C LEU A 221 -0.95 0.73 -4.84
N ARG A 222 -0.85 1.05 -6.12
CA ARG A 222 -0.27 2.29 -6.66
C ARG A 222 -1.32 2.96 -7.51
N CYS A 223 -1.44 4.27 -7.36
CA CYS A 223 -2.47 5.04 -8.07
C CYS A 223 -1.86 5.80 -9.24
N VAL A 224 -2.69 6.10 -10.23
CA VAL A 224 -2.37 6.93 -11.39
C VAL A 224 -3.17 8.22 -11.32
N GLN A 225 -2.57 9.33 -11.77
CA GLN A 225 -3.21 10.65 -11.75
C GLN A 225 -4.32 10.75 -12.79
N ASP A 226 -5.41 11.46 -12.45
CA ASP A 226 -6.58 11.73 -13.29
C ASP A 226 -6.24 12.56 -14.55
#